data_9ccaba8e7b4db57e4e08c1db5ab556bb
#
_entry.id   9ccaba8e7b4db57e4e08c1db5ab556bb
#
_cell.length_a   1.000
_cell.length_b   1.000
_cell.length_c   1.000
_cell.angle_alpha   90.00
_cell.angle_beta   90.00
_cell.angle_gamma   90.00
#
_symmetry.space_group_name_H-M   'P 1'
#
loop_
_entity.id
_entity.type
_entity.pdbx_description
1 polymer ?
#
loop_
_entity_poly.entity_id
_entity_poly.type
_entity_poly.pdbx_seq_one_letter_code
_entity_poly.pdbx_strand_id
1 'polypeptide(L)'
;ISFSSEIRLKGGRKETLEWKVYVSEDKIDPYLSYRLIEPGYEVWHEVEIRERCIENFEERAISDWKNTNNSCMNCHIHSQARADLSMFYVRGKNGGAFLNRNGEVRKLSLNDKSLISGTVYGEIHPSGRYGVFSTNIIIPGFHTQVNKRLEVYDTRSDLVIADFDRNELQVPEILRK
;
A
#
# COMPACT_ATOMS: atom_id res chain seq x y z
N ILE A 1 -11.29 -27.87 2.01
CA ILE A 1 -12.73 -27.63 1.80
C ILE A 1 -13.01 -27.79 0.30
N SER A 2 -13.98 -28.61 -0.06
CA SER A 2 -14.42 -28.77 -1.45
C SER A 2 -15.74 -28.04 -1.66
N PHE A 3 -15.82 -27.36 -2.79
CA PHE A 3 -17.00 -26.64 -3.22
C PHE A 3 -17.48 -27.18 -4.56
N SER A 4 -18.79 -27.22 -4.74
CA SER A 4 -19.44 -27.54 -6.01
C SER A 4 -20.54 -26.52 -6.27
N SER A 5 -20.64 -26.05 -7.50
CA SER A 5 -21.71 -25.15 -7.93
C SER A 5 -22.34 -25.68 -9.21
N GLU A 6 -23.67 -25.82 -9.22
CA GLU A 6 -24.45 -26.15 -10.41
C GLU A 6 -24.97 -24.84 -11.05
N ILE A 7 -24.63 -24.62 -12.29
CA ILE A 7 -25.08 -23.49 -13.08
C ILE A 7 -26.09 -23.98 -14.12
N ARG A 8 -27.29 -23.40 -14.13
CA ARG A 8 -28.31 -23.68 -15.14
C ARG A 8 -28.27 -22.58 -16.21
N LEU A 9 -27.93 -22.98 -17.39
CA LEU A 9 -27.88 -22.07 -18.54
C LEU A 9 -29.31 -21.96 -19.19
N LYS A 10 -29.48 -20.85 -19.90
CA LYS A 10 -30.68 -20.65 -20.72
C LYS A 10 -30.80 -21.80 -21.74
N GLY A 11 -31.92 -22.55 -21.73
CA GLY A 11 -32.08 -23.75 -22.55
C GLY A 11 -31.99 -25.07 -21.78
N GLY A 12 -31.86 -25.02 -20.44
CA GLY A 12 -31.91 -26.19 -19.56
C GLY A 12 -30.62 -26.97 -19.40
N ARG A 13 -29.57 -26.59 -20.10
CA ARG A 13 -28.25 -27.19 -19.93
C ARG A 13 -27.69 -26.85 -18.54
N LYS A 14 -27.13 -27.86 -17.87
CA LYS A 14 -26.49 -27.73 -16.58
C LYS A 14 -24.98 -27.89 -16.73
N GLU A 15 -24.24 -27.07 -16.02
CA GLU A 15 -22.79 -27.20 -15.87
C GLU A 15 -22.44 -27.22 -14.39
N THR A 16 -21.53 -28.11 -14.00
CA THR A 16 -21.04 -28.21 -12.63
C THR A 16 -19.60 -27.75 -12.60
N LEU A 17 -19.32 -26.82 -11.70
CA LEU A 17 -17.97 -26.37 -11.39
C LEU A 17 -17.59 -26.93 -10.03
N GLU A 18 -16.43 -27.55 -9.95
CA GLU A 18 -15.88 -28.07 -8.71
C GLU A 18 -14.50 -27.44 -8.46
N TRP A 19 -14.26 -27.01 -7.22
CA TRP A 19 -12.95 -26.54 -6.82
C TRP A 19 -12.65 -26.87 -5.36
N LYS A 20 -11.36 -26.87 -5.04
CA LYS A 20 -10.88 -27.11 -3.67
C LYS A 20 -10.18 -25.87 -3.15
N VAL A 21 -10.45 -25.52 -1.90
CA VAL A 21 -9.72 -24.53 -1.15
C VAL A 21 -8.97 -25.24 -0.04
N TYR A 22 -7.69 -25.01 0.02
CA TYR A 22 -6.83 -25.51 1.10
C TYR A 22 -6.76 -24.40 2.16
N VAL A 23 -7.06 -24.76 3.39
CA VAL A 23 -6.90 -23.86 4.54
C VAL A 23 -5.52 -24.14 5.11
N SER A 24 -4.67 -23.13 5.18
CA SER A 24 -3.38 -23.21 5.84
C SER A 24 -3.57 -23.40 7.35
N GLU A 25 -2.65 -24.11 7.98
CA GLU A 25 -2.54 -24.19 9.43
C GLU A 25 -1.74 -23.02 10.02
N ASP A 26 -1.19 -22.17 9.16
CA ASP A 26 -0.45 -20.98 9.58
C ASP A 26 -1.35 -20.01 10.35
N LYS A 27 -0.79 -19.46 11.40
CA LYS A 27 -1.46 -18.39 12.14
C LYS A 27 -1.48 -17.13 11.30
N ILE A 28 -2.64 -16.51 11.21
CA ILE A 28 -2.78 -15.16 10.62
C ILE A 28 -2.83 -14.13 11.74
N ASP A 29 -2.34 -12.93 11.45
CA ASP A 29 -2.53 -11.79 12.34
C ASP A 29 -4.03 -11.48 12.46
N PRO A 30 -4.56 -11.27 13.67
CA PRO A 30 -5.97 -10.95 13.87
C PRO A 30 -6.36 -9.56 13.34
N TYR A 31 -5.41 -8.74 12.92
CA TYR A 31 -5.65 -7.39 12.43
C TYR A 31 -5.34 -7.26 10.95
N LEU A 32 -6.22 -6.57 10.25
CA LEU A 32 -6.08 -6.19 8.84
C LEU A 32 -6.02 -4.67 8.75
N SER A 33 -4.93 -4.14 8.21
CA SER A 33 -4.84 -2.72 7.88
C SER A 33 -5.22 -2.46 6.43
N TYR A 34 -5.92 -1.36 6.19
CA TYR A 34 -6.37 -0.96 4.86
C TYR A 34 -6.51 0.56 4.75
N ARG A 35 -6.53 1.02 3.53
CA ARG A 35 -6.81 2.42 3.23
C ARG A 35 -8.30 2.59 2.95
N LEU A 36 -8.96 3.41 3.75
CA LEU A 36 -10.31 3.88 3.50
C LEU A 36 -10.26 5.15 2.65
N ILE A 37 -10.92 5.13 1.51
CA ILE A 37 -11.05 6.27 0.62
C ILE A 37 -12.45 6.29 0.03
N GLU A 38 -13.09 7.47 0.06
CA GLU A 38 -14.38 7.67 -0.57
C GLU A 38 -14.27 7.54 -2.10
N PRO A 39 -15.32 7.05 -2.77
CA PRO A 39 -15.35 6.99 -4.22
C PRO A 39 -15.23 8.37 -4.85
N GLY A 40 -14.35 8.49 -5.85
CA GLY A 40 -14.14 9.72 -6.60
C GLY A 40 -12.84 10.44 -6.22
N TYR A 41 -12.45 11.39 -7.08
CA TYR A 41 -11.19 12.12 -6.91
C TYR A 41 -11.33 13.38 -6.08
N GLU A 42 -12.55 13.83 -5.83
CA GLU A 42 -12.81 15.09 -5.12
C GLU A 42 -12.49 15.02 -3.64
N VAL A 43 -12.58 13.83 -3.06
CA VAL A 43 -12.38 13.57 -1.62
C VAL A 43 -11.09 12.79 -1.32
N TRP A 44 -10.16 12.75 -2.24
CA TRP A 44 -8.88 12.04 -2.06
C TRP A 44 -8.05 12.54 -0.85
N HIS A 45 -8.34 13.72 -0.35
CA HIS A 45 -7.74 14.30 0.85
C HIS A 45 -8.37 13.78 2.15
N GLU A 46 -9.53 13.13 2.09
CA GLU A 46 -10.22 12.52 3.22
C GLU A 46 -9.89 11.02 3.34
N VAL A 47 -8.62 10.70 3.19
CA VAL A 47 -8.13 9.32 3.24
C VAL A 47 -7.72 8.97 4.66
N GLU A 48 -8.06 7.75 5.08
CA GLU A 48 -7.66 7.18 6.35
C GLU A 48 -6.90 5.86 6.14
N ILE A 49 -5.95 5.58 7.01
CA ILE A 49 -5.42 4.23 7.21
C ILE A 49 -6.08 3.68 8.44
N ARG A 50 -6.80 2.59 8.28
CA ARG A 50 -7.57 1.94 9.32
C ARG A 50 -7.06 0.53 9.58
N GLU A 51 -7.40 0.03 10.73
CA GLU A 51 -7.14 -1.33 11.17
C GLU A 51 -8.45 -1.95 11.62
N ARG A 52 -8.70 -3.20 11.24
CA ARG A 52 -9.86 -3.97 11.65
C ARG A 52 -9.44 -5.31 12.24
N CYS A 53 -9.96 -5.63 13.39
CA CYS A 53 -9.85 -6.96 13.96
C CYS A 53 -10.77 -7.94 13.20
N ILE A 54 -10.23 -9.04 12.68
CA ILE A 54 -11.00 -10.03 11.93
C ILE A 54 -11.78 -11.00 12.82
N GLU A 55 -11.50 -11.02 14.12
CA GLU A 55 -12.17 -11.90 15.09
C GLU A 55 -13.44 -11.26 15.65
N ASN A 56 -13.42 -9.96 15.98
CA ASN A 56 -14.56 -9.24 16.58
C ASN A 56 -15.06 -8.08 15.72
N PHE A 57 -14.39 -7.81 14.58
CA PHE A 57 -14.70 -6.75 13.64
C PHE A 57 -14.61 -5.32 14.19
N GLU A 58 -14.00 -5.12 15.35
CA GLU A 58 -13.68 -3.80 15.84
C GLU A 58 -12.73 -3.08 14.90
N GLU A 59 -12.94 -1.79 14.73
CA GLU A 59 -12.25 -0.98 13.75
C GLU A 59 -11.77 0.34 14.37
N ARG A 60 -10.53 0.72 14.04
CA ARG A 60 -9.97 2.00 14.49
C ARG A 60 -9.15 2.65 13.39
N ALA A 61 -9.05 3.98 13.42
CA ALA A 61 -8.11 4.70 12.58
C ALA A 61 -6.70 4.59 13.16
N ILE A 62 -5.73 4.21 12.32
CA ILE A 62 -4.30 4.29 12.63
C ILE A 62 -3.81 5.72 12.37
N SER A 63 -4.22 6.28 11.24
CA SER A 63 -3.95 7.66 10.87
C SER A 63 -5.09 8.19 10.02
N ASP A 64 -5.46 9.45 10.24
CA ASP A 64 -6.50 10.12 9.51
C ASP A 64 -5.99 11.41 8.85
N TRP A 65 -6.81 11.98 7.97
CA TRP A 65 -6.51 13.22 7.26
C TRP A 65 -6.36 14.42 8.21
N LYS A 66 -6.97 14.40 9.39
CA LYS A 66 -6.84 15.46 10.41
C LYS A 66 -5.43 15.50 10.98
N ASN A 67 -4.86 14.32 11.25
CA ASN A 67 -3.50 14.17 11.77
C ASN A 67 -2.42 14.53 10.74
N THR A 68 -2.77 14.54 9.46
CA THR A 68 -1.86 14.81 8.36
C THR A 68 -2.07 16.16 7.66
N ASN A 69 -2.79 17.09 8.29
CA ASN A 69 -3.09 18.39 7.70
C ASN A 69 -3.83 18.28 6.35
N ASN A 70 -4.87 17.49 6.28
CA ASN A 70 -5.64 17.19 5.07
C ASN A 70 -4.77 16.66 3.91
N SER A 71 -3.72 15.93 4.24
CA SER A 71 -2.83 15.36 3.23
C SER A 71 -3.21 13.92 2.93
N CYS A 72 -3.12 13.56 1.66
CA CYS A 72 -3.34 12.18 1.22
C CYS A 72 -2.30 11.24 1.83
N MET A 73 -2.76 10.08 2.31
CA MET A 73 -1.93 9.00 2.80
C MET A 73 -2.03 7.78 1.90
N ASN A 74 -0.92 7.08 1.72
CA ASN A 74 -0.88 5.85 0.95
C ASN A 74 0.33 5.00 1.31
N CYS A 75 0.52 3.89 0.56
CA CYS A 75 1.69 3.02 0.65
C CYS A 75 1.93 2.54 2.09
N HIS A 76 0.85 2.13 2.79
CA HIS A 76 1.00 1.47 4.09
C HIS A 76 1.47 0.03 3.86
N ILE A 77 2.52 -0.32 4.57
CA ILE A 77 3.15 -1.64 4.51
C ILE A 77 3.51 -2.12 5.90
N HIS A 78 3.52 -3.43 6.07
CA HIS A 78 3.99 -4.10 7.26
C HIS A 78 5.12 -5.07 6.88
N SER A 79 6.15 -5.14 7.69
CA SER A 79 7.20 -6.13 7.48
C SER A 79 6.67 -7.52 7.84
N GLN A 80 6.46 -8.37 6.83
CA GLN A 80 6.02 -9.77 7.02
C GLN A 80 4.86 -9.93 8.03
N ALA A 81 3.79 -9.16 7.88
CA ALA A 81 2.64 -9.18 8.77
C ALA A 81 2.94 -8.82 10.25
N ARG A 82 4.04 -8.12 10.52
CA ARG A 82 4.37 -7.62 11.85
C ARG A 82 3.68 -6.29 12.11
N ALA A 83 2.77 -6.24 13.07
CA ALA A 83 2.05 -5.02 13.46
C ALA A 83 2.99 -3.95 14.09
N ASP A 84 4.07 -4.39 14.74
CA ASP A 84 5.06 -3.54 15.41
C ASP A 84 6.07 -2.88 14.45
N LEU A 85 6.08 -3.29 13.18
CA LEU A 85 6.99 -2.79 12.17
C LEU A 85 6.23 -2.45 10.89
N SER A 86 5.84 -1.21 10.75
CA SER A 86 5.03 -0.73 9.65
C SER A 86 5.46 0.64 9.17
N MET A 87 5.04 1.00 7.98
CA MET A 87 5.31 2.31 7.39
C MET A 87 4.12 2.77 6.57
N PHE A 88 3.93 4.07 6.48
CA PHE A 88 3.01 4.72 5.55
C PHE A 88 3.61 6.00 5.00
N TYR A 89 3.10 6.45 3.87
CA TYR A 89 3.57 7.66 3.20
C TYR A 89 2.49 8.73 3.21
N VAL A 90 2.85 9.94 3.61
CA VAL A 90 2.00 11.13 3.57
C VAL A 90 2.46 12.04 2.44
N ARG A 91 1.55 12.50 1.61
CA ARG A 91 1.81 13.48 0.54
C ARG A 91 1.58 14.90 1.05
N GLY A 92 2.17 15.88 0.36
CA GLY A 92 1.98 17.29 0.67
C GLY A 92 3.21 17.97 1.27
N LYS A 93 3.05 19.23 1.68
CA LYS A 93 4.14 20.12 2.10
C LYS A 93 4.99 19.53 3.26
N ASN A 94 4.36 18.87 4.20
CA ASN A 94 5.02 18.23 5.34
C ASN A 94 5.06 16.70 5.20
N GLY A 95 4.82 16.19 4.00
CA GLY A 95 4.78 14.78 3.69
C GLY A 95 6.11 14.06 3.85
N GLY A 96 6.08 12.77 3.66
CA GLY A 96 7.22 11.87 3.73
C GLY A 96 6.81 10.47 4.17
N ALA A 97 7.77 9.58 4.28
CA ALA A 97 7.58 8.26 4.84
C ALA A 97 7.64 8.32 6.37
N PHE A 98 6.71 7.64 7.02
CA PHE A 98 6.64 7.52 8.48
C PHE A 98 6.80 6.05 8.84
N LEU A 99 7.87 5.73 9.56
CA LEU A 99 8.17 4.40 10.08
C LEU A 99 7.65 4.28 11.51
N ASN A 100 6.81 3.28 11.74
CA ASN A 100 6.48 2.80 13.07
C ASN A 100 7.38 1.60 13.41
N ARG A 101 8.08 1.68 14.53
CA ARG A 101 8.86 0.58 15.08
C ARG A 101 8.55 0.45 16.57
N ASN A 102 7.88 -0.62 16.95
CA ASN A 102 7.45 -0.88 18.34
C ASN A 102 6.59 0.25 18.96
N GLY A 103 5.74 0.90 18.16
CA GLY A 103 4.90 2.01 18.61
C GLY A 103 5.56 3.39 18.55
N GLU A 104 6.86 3.46 18.27
CA GLU A 104 7.55 4.71 18.02
C GLU A 104 7.48 5.08 16.54
N VAL A 105 6.82 6.20 16.24
CA VAL A 105 6.64 6.69 14.88
C VAL A 105 7.64 7.81 14.62
N ARG A 106 8.42 7.66 13.55
CA ARG A 106 9.35 8.70 13.09
C ARG A 106 9.24 8.95 11.59
N LYS A 107 9.47 10.18 11.19
CA LYS A 107 9.59 10.55 9.80
C LYS A 107 10.97 10.17 9.27
N LEU A 108 10.99 9.51 8.11
CA LEU A 108 12.22 9.15 7.40
C LEU A 108 12.59 10.24 6.39
N SER A 109 13.88 10.48 6.20
CA SER A 109 14.41 11.33 5.15
C SER A 109 14.69 10.49 3.90
N LEU A 110 13.64 10.19 3.13
CA LEU A 110 13.71 9.39 1.91
C LEU A 110 13.70 10.23 0.63
N ASN A 111 14.19 11.45 0.69
CA ASN A 111 14.32 12.34 -0.45
C ASN A 111 15.79 12.67 -0.68
N ASP A 112 16.24 12.51 -1.90
CA ASP A 112 17.56 12.92 -2.37
C ASP A 112 17.44 13.59 -3.74
N LYS A 113 18.30 14.58 -4.01
CA LYS A 113 18.29 15.33 -5.27
C LYS A 113 18.66 14.47 -6.49
N SER A 114 19.32 13.34 -6.27
CA SER A 114 19.67 12.39 -7.33
C SER A 114 18.50 11.50 -7.77
N LEU A 115 17.41 11.48 -7.00
CA LEU A 115 16.24 10.68 -7.33
C LEU A 115 15.37 11.36 -8.40
N ILE A 116 14.79 10.54 -9.28
CA ILE A 116 13.89 11.03 -10.33
C ILE A 116 12.54 11.53 -9.79
N SER A 117 12.15 11.04 -8.62
CA SER A 117 10.91 11.42 -7.92
C SER A 117 10.97 11.01 -6.44
N GLY A 118 9.91 11.27 -5.69
CA GLY A 118 9.75 10.73 -4.35
C GLY A 118 9.67 9.20 -4.33
N THR A 119 10.09 8.59 -3.23
CA THR A 119 10.05 7.14 -3.01
C THR A 119 8.61 6.67 -2.81
N VAL A 120 8.23 5.59 -3.48
CA VAL A 120 6.91 4.94 -3.39
C VAL A 120 7.06 3.42 -3.42
N TYR A 121 5.96 2.69 -3.27
CA TYR A 121 5.90 1.22 -3.41
C TYR A 121 7.03 0.52 -2.63
N GLY A 122 7.12 0.82 -1.35
CA GLY A 122 8.17 0.29 -0.50
C GLY A 122 7.84 -1.09 0.06
N GLU A 123 8.90 -1.78 0.50
CA GLU A 123 8.84 -3.00 1.30
C GLU A 123 9.89 -2.93 2.41
N ILE A 124 9.57 -3.47 3.58
CA ILE A 124 10.45 -3.44 4.74
C ILE A 124 11.14 -4.80 4.89
N HIS A 125 12.46 -4.80 4.95
CA HIS A 125 13.23 -6.00 5.24
C HIS A 125 12.88 -6.53 6.64
N PRO A 126 12.81 -7.86 6.85
CA PRO A 126 12.45 -8.46 8.15
C PRO A 126 13.27 -8.00 9.35
N SER A 127 14.53 -7.59 9.14
CA SER A 127 15.34 -7.02 10.20
C SER A 127 14.82 -5.67 10.74
N GLY A 128 13.93 -5.02 10.00
CA GLY A 128 13.45 -3.67 10.30
C GLY A 128 14.47 -2.55 10.07
N ARG A 129 15.68 -2.87 9.62
CA ARG A 129 16.73 -1.89 9.36
C ARG A 129 16.68 -1.32 7.95
N TYR A 130 16.35 -2.14 6.97
CA TYR A 130 16.38 -1.75 5.58
C TYR A 130 14.99 -1.72 4.97
N GLY A 131 14.81 -0.85 4.00
CA GLY A 131 13.65 -0.84 3.11
C GLY A 131 14.08 -0.69 1.67
N VAL A 132 13.26 -1.20 0.76
CA VAL A 132 13.44 -1.05 -0.68
C VAL A 132 12.26 -0.26 -1.21
N PHE A 133 12.52 0.73 -2.06
CA PHE A 133 11.50 1.61 -2.62
C PHE A 133 11.70 1.76 -4.12
N SER A 134 10.62 2.04 -4.82
CA SER A 134 10.65 2.50 -6.19
C SER A 134 10.57 4.03 -6.23
N THR A 135 11.26 4.64 -7.20
CA THR A 135 11.01 6.03 -7.60
C THR A 135 10.51 6.03 -9.03
N ASN A 136 9.38 6.66 -9.30
CA ASN A 136 8.66 6.52 -10.56
C ASN A 136 8.34 7.86 -11.17
N ILE A 137 8.49 7.98 -12.50
CA ILE A 137 7.86 9.07 -13.24
C ILE A 137 6.44 8.65 -13.59
N ILE A 138 5.48 9.27 -12.93
CA ILE A 138 4.06 8.97 -13.08
C ILE A 138 3.41 10.06 -13.93
N ILE A 139 2.77 9.65 -15.01
CA ILE A 139 2.02 10.54 -15.89
C ILE A 139 0.54 10.22 -15.77
N PRO A 140 -0.28 11.09 -15.13
CA PRO A 140 -1.72 10.91 -15.10
C PRO A 140 -2.34 11.36 -16.42
N GLY A 141 -3.14 10.50 -17.05
CA GLY A 141 -3.93 10.79 -18.23
C GLY A 141 -5.40 11.05 -17.87
N PHE A 142 -5.84 12.30 -17.97
CA PHE A 142 -7.23 12.67 -17.76
C PHE A 142 -7.99 12.67 -19.07
N HIS A 143 -9.14 12.02 -19.10
CA HIS A 143 -10.02 11.98 -20.24
C HIS A 143 -11.26 12.82 -19.99
N THR A 144 -11.66 13.60 -20.98
CA THR A 144 -12.89 14.40 -20.94
C THR A 144 -14.14 13.60 -21.33
N GLN A 145 -13.99 12.39 -21.81
CA GLN A 145 -15.10 11.52 -22.22
C GLN A 145 -15.66 10.76 -21.01
N VAL A 146 -16.99 10.77 -20.87
CA VAL A 146 -17.72 10.18 -19.74
C VAL A 146 -17.41 8.67 -19.53
N ASN A 147 -17.09 7.95 -20.58
CA ASN A 147 -16.84 6.51 -20.53
C ASN A 147 -15.35 6.14 -20.39
N LYS A 148 -14.47 7.13 -20.29
CA LYS A 148 -13.03 6.89 -20.15
C LYS A 148 -12.61 7.10 -18.69
N ARG A 149 -11.86 6.14 -18.17
CA ARG A 149 -11.31 6.21 -16.82
C ARG A 149 -10.00 7.00 -16.84
N LEU A 150 -9.63 7.52 -15.67
CA LEU A 150 -8.28 8.02 -15.46
C LEU A 150 -7.29 6.89 -15.72
N GLU A 151 -6.28 7.17 -16.50
CA GLU A 151 -5.15 6.29 -16.76
C GLU A 151 -3.91 6.86 -16.07
N VAL A 152 -3.08 5.98 -15.54
CA VAL A 152 -1.82 6.36 -14.89
C VAL A 152 -0.72 5.51 -15.51
N TYR A 153 0.31 6.18 -16.03
CA TYR A 153 1.45 5.55 -16.66
C TYR A 153 2.69 5.74 -15.83
N ASP A 154 3.33 4.65 -15.43
CA ASP A 154 4.68 4.64 -14.88
C ASP A 154 5.67 4.45 -16.04
N THR A 155 6.41 5.50 -16.37
CA THR A 155 7.26 5.52 -17.58
C THR A 155 8.71 5.20 -17.32
N ARG A 156 9.18 5.45 -16.12
CA ARG A 156 10.55 5.17 -15.67
C ARG A 156 10.54 4.87 -14.19
N SER A 157 11.34 3.89 -13.78
CA SER A 157 11.51 3.52 -12.37
C SER A 157 12.97 3.30 -12.05
N ASP A 158 13.41 3.75 -10.88
CA ASP A 158 14.67 3.36 -10.27
C ASP A 158 14.37 2.67 -8.94
N LEU A 159 15.24 1.76 -8.52
CA LEU A 159 15.17 1.11 -7.22
C LEU A 159 16.08 1.81 -6.22
N VAL A 160 15.59 2.01 -5.00
CA VAL A 160 16.31 2.71 -3.92
C VAL A 160 16.30 1.84 -2.67
N ILE A 161 17.44 1.74 -2.02
CA ILE A 161 17.58 1.08 -0.72
C ILE A 161 17.73 2.15 0.36
N ALA A 162 16.94 2.04 1.42
CA ALA A 162 17.05 2.89 2.61
C ALA A 162 17.65 2.10 3.78
N ASP A 163 18.62 2.69 4.48
CA ASP A 163 19.03 2.27 5.81
C ASP A 163 18.27 3.13 6.83
N PHE A 164 17.28 2.54 7.48
CA PHE A 164 16.44 3.27 8.42
C PHE A 164 17.17 3.70 9.68
N ASP A 165 18.18 2.97 10.14
CA ASP A 165 18.92 3.32 11.34
C ASP A 165 19.82 4.52 11.10
N ARG A 166 20.41 4.61 9.92
CA ARG A 166 21.22 5.75 9.49
C ARG A 166 20.40 6.89 8.90
N ASN A 167 19.16 6.62 8.53
CA ASN A 167 18.29 7.53 7.78
C ASN A 167 18.93 7.99 6.44
N GLU A 168 19.53 7.06 5.73
CA GLU A 168 20.26 7.26 4.50
C GLU A 168 19.64 6.50 3.34
N LEU A 169 19.76 7.05 2.14
CA LEU A 169 19.36 6.41 0.89
C LEU A 169 20.58 5.96 0.09
N GLN A 170 20.45 4.80 -0.54
CA GLN A 170 21.41 4.26 -1.49
C GLN A 170 20.68 3.92 -2.79
N VAL A 171 21.17 4.44 -3.89
CA VAL A 171 20.69 4.11 -5.23
C VAL A 171 21.73 3.22 -5.91
N PRO A 172 21.52 1.90 -5.97
CA PRO A 172 22.45 1.00 -6.62
C PRO A 172 22.58 1.34 -8.11
N GLU A 173 23.79 1.59 -8.57
CA GLU A 173 24.04 2.03 -9.95
C GLU A 173 23.59 1.00 -11.00
N ILE A 174 23.72 -0.28 -10.67
CA ILE A 174 23.28 -1.40 -11.54
C ILE A 174 21.77 -1.49 -11.74
N LEU A 175 20.97 -0.79 -10.94
CA LEU A 175 19.51 -0.82 -10.98
C LEU A 175 18.91 0.46 -11.59
N ARG A 176 19.76 1.38 -12.03
CA ARG A 176 19.34 2.53 -12.82
C ARG A 176 19.10 2.10 -14.27
N LYS A 177 17.94 2.38 -14.79
CA LYS A 177 17.55 2.15 -16.18
C LYS A 177 17.27 3.46 -16.91
#